data_6f9047bafe7cffd87286e2b5b174f2c4
#
_entry.id   6f9047bafe7cffd87286e2b5b174f2c4
#
_cell.length_a   1.000
_cell.length_b   1.000
_cell.length_c   1.000
_cell.angle_alpha   90.00
_cell.angle_beta   90.00
_cell.angle_gamma   90.00
#
_symmetry.space_group_name_H-M   'P 1'
#
loop_
_entity.id
_entity.type
_entity.pdbx_description
1 polymer ?
#
loop_
_entity_poly.entity_id
_entity_poly.type
_entity_poly.pdbx_seq_one_letter_code
_entity_poly.pdbx_strand_id
1 'polypeptide(L)'
;QLYSYFTHYLRDVLKEMYPLQSYLVSQLNGEHISKQHLSYKEIIDLNNYESIANEIVNRVFRAMENKGDTKSLIDKIQESFNWTIEDDIKNRALCYLELRHLLIHNKGFADEKYIQAFNRYYTSSLEVNKRIHTTFLVYKSAQFAIHKLCATIDTQLFQIIKNSLP
;
A
#
# COMPACT_ATOMS: atom_id res chain seq x y z
N GLN A 1 5.43 7.37 -11.05
CA GLN A 1 5.86 8.13 -9.85
C GLN A 1 4.86 8.02 -8.70
N LEU A 2 3.54 8.35 -8.84
CA LEU A 2 2.56 8.31 -7.74
C LEU A 2 2.48 6.94 -7.05
N TYR A 3 2.47 5.85 -7.81
CA TYR A 3 2.50 4.50 -7.26
C TYR A 3 3.75 4.26 -6.40
N SER A 4 4.92 4.64 -6.91
CA SER A 4 6.19 4.47 -6.19
C SER A 4 6.19 5.29 -4.89
N TYR A 5 5.68 6.52 -4.91
CA TYR A 5 5.53 7.31 -3.67
C TYR A 5 4.60 6.64 -2.68
N PHE A 6 3.46 6.13 -3.14
CA PHE A 6 2.51 5.45 -2.26
C PHE A 6 3.08 4.18 -1.63
N THR A 7 3.80 3.35 -2.40
CA THR A 7 4.42 2.14 -1.85
C THR A 7 5.57 2.45 -0.88
N HIS A 8 6.34 3.51 -1.12
CA HIS A 8 7.34 4.00 -0.15
C HIS A 8 6.66 4.50 1.12
N TYR A 9 5.61 5.30 0.99
CA TYR A 9 4.82 5.78 2.11
C TYR A 9 4.30 4.61 2.98
N LEU A 10 3.67 3.59 2.38
CA LEU A 10 3.20 2.43 3.13
C LEU A 10 4.33 1.69 3.86
N ARG A 11 5.50 1.61 3.25
CA ARG A 11 6.68 1.02 3.90
C ARG A 11 7.13 1.85 5.10
N ASP A 12 7.14 3.16 4.98
CA ASP A 12 7.50 4.05 6.09
C ASP A 12 6.48 3.97 7.22
N VAL A 13 5.18 3.88 6.92
CA VAL A 13 4.13 3.59 7.91
C VAL A 13 4.42 2.28 8.66
N LEU A 14 4.81 1.21 7.97
CA LEU A 14 5.16 -0.05 8.63
C LEU A 14 6.41 0.06 9.50
N LYS A 15 7.38 0.90 9.13
CA LYS A 15 8.56 1.18 9.97
C LYS A 15 8.18 1.88 11.27
N GLU A 16 7.29 2.86 11.20
CA GLU A 16 6.79 3.56 12.38
C GLU A 16 5.95 2.62 13.28
N MET A 17 5.20 1.70 12.67
CA MET A 17 4.40 0.72 13.42
C MET A 17 5.22 -0.38 14.08
N TYR A 18 6.38 -0.73 13.51
CA TYR A 18 7.17 -1.87 13.99
C TYR A 18 7.60 -1.76 15.46
N PRO A 19 8.11 -0.63 15.95
CA PRO A 19 8.47 -0.48 17.37
C PRO A 19 7.26 -0.61 18.30
N LEU A 20 6.07 -0.21 17.83
CA LEU A 20 4.85 -0.18 18.63
C LEU A 20 4.12 -1.52 18.62
N GLN A 21 4.13 -2.20 17.50
CA GLN A 21 3.34 -3.42 17.26
C GLN A 21 4.14 -4.43 16.42
N SER A 22 5.38 -4.73 16.80
CA SER A 22 6.28 -5.62 16.05
C SER A 22 5.68 -6.99 15.74
N TYR A 23 4.89 -7.53 16.65
CA TYR A 23 4.19 -8.81 16.43
C TYR A 23 3.20 -8.72 15.26
N LEU A 24 2.38 -7.68 15.19
CA LEU A 24 1.42 -7.50 14.10
C LEU A 24 2.11 -7.27 12.76
N VAL A 25 3.14 -6.41 12.72
CA VAL A 25 3.93 -6.18 11.51
C VAL A 25 4.57 -7.48 11.02
N SER A 26 5.12 -8.28 11.92
CA SER A 26 5.75 -9.57 11.55
C SER A 26 4.74 -10.58 11.01
N GLN A 27 3.46 -10.47 11.36
CA GLN A 27 2.40 -11.37 10.90
C GLN A 27 1.72 -10.99 9.59
N LEU A 28 1.96 -9.79 9.06
CA LEU A 28 1.35 -9.31 7.80
C LEU A 28 1.51 -10.27 6.62
N ASN A 29 2.48 -11.15 6.66
CA ASN A 29 2.76 -12.14 5.61
C ASN A 29 2.05 -13.49 5.75
N GLY A 30 1.30 -13.72 6.83
CA GLY A 30 0.69 -15.03 7.11
C GLY A 30 1.73 -16.13 7.35
N GLU A 31 1.40 -17.38 7.05
CA GLU A 31 2.19 -18.59 7.36
C GLU A 31 3.65 -18.62 6.85
N HIS A 32 4.07 -17.64 6.05
CA HIS A 32 5.41 -17.61 5.46
C HIS A 32 6.46 -16.81 6.26
N ILE A 33 6.15 -16.37 7.45
CA ILE A 33 7.11 -15.70 8.35
C ILE A 33 8.34 -16.61 8.58
N SER A 34 8.16 -17.91 8.64
CA SER A 34 9.25 -18.89 8.85
C SER A 34 10.37 -18.81 7.81
N LYS A 35 10.11 -18.26 6.61
CA LYS A 35 11.13 -18.13 5.55
C LYS A 35 11.83 -16.76 5.51
N GLN A 36 11.45 -15.83 6.37
CA GLN A 36 11.95 -14.45 6.36
C GLN A 36 12.70 -14.07 7.64
N HIS A 37 13.06 -15.08 8.45
CA HIS A 37 13.89 -14.84 9.63
C HIS A 37 15.26 -14.29 9.22
N LEU A 38 15.73 -13.30 9.97
CA LEU A 38 17.13 -12.91 9.92
C LEU A 38 17.96 -14.03 10.54
N SER A 39 19.02 -14.43 9.85
CA SER A 39 20.02 -15.34 10.42
C SER A 39 20.81 -14.61 11.50
N TYR A 40 21.43 -15.38 12.42
CA TYR A 40 22.32 -14.79 13.44
C TYR A 40 23.43 -13.92 12.83
N LYS A 41 23.96 -14.33 11.68
CA LYS A 41 24.97 -13.56 10.96
C LYS A 41 24.42 -12.22 10.51
N GLU A 42 23.24 -12.18 9.90
CA GLU A 42 22.61 -10.93 9.45
C GLU A 42 22.31 -10.00 10.63
N ILE A 43 21.85 -10.54 11.77
CA ILE A 43 21.61 -9.76 13.00
C ILE A 43 22.91 -9.12 13.50
N ILE A 44 24.01 -9.87 13.50
CA ILE A 44 25.33 -9.37 13.91
C ILE A 44 25.83 -8.30 12.94
N ASP A 45 25.69 -8.53 11.63
CA ASP A 45 26.13 -7.61 10.57
C ASP A 45 25.36 -6.28 10.60
N LEU A 46 24.05 -6.32 10.93
CA LEU A 46 23.20 -5.12 11.06
C LEU A 46 23.52 -4.27 12.31
N ASN A 47 24.03 -4.89 13.35
CA ASN A 47 24.67 -4.30 14.54
C ASN A 47 23.84 -3.29 15.38
N ASN A 48 22.57 -2.99 15.01
CA ASN A 48 21.70 -2.13 15.81
C ASN A 48 20.22 -2.44 15.55
N TYR A 49 19.38 -2.09 16.54
CA TYR A 49 17.95 -2.39 16.51
C TYR A 49 17.25 -1.74 15.29
N GLU A 50 17.56 -0.51 14.97
CA GLU A 50 16.90 0.23 13.87
C GLU A 50 17.17 -0.44 12.51
N SER A 51 18.41 -0.84 12.25
CA SER A 51 18.77 -1.57 11.03
C SER A 51 18.09 -2.93 10.94
N ILE A 52 17.99 -3.65 12.06
CA ILE A 52 17.28 -4.93 12.15
C ILE A 52 15.79 -4.73 11.86
N ALA A 53 15.15 -3.76 12.51
CA ALA A 53 13.75 -3.42 12.30
C ALA A 53 13.46 -3.04 10.84
N ASN A 54 14.28 -2.18 10.26
CA ASN A 54 14.18 -1.78 8.86
C ASN A 54 14.30 -2.97 7.90
N GLU A 55 15.21 -3.89 8.14
CA GLU A 55 15.37 -5.08 7.29
C GLU A 55 14.17 -6.01 7.41
N ILE A 56 13.63 -6.23 8.62
CA ILE A 56 12.42 -7.02 8.81
C ILE A 56 11.24 -6.41 8.05
N VAL A 57 10.99 -5.11 8.23
CA VAL A 57 9.91 -4.40 7.53
C VAL A 57 10.08 -4.48 6.01
N ASN A 58 11.30 -4.30 5.51
CA ASN A 58 11.57 -4.41 4.07
C ASN A 58 11.27 -5.81 3.52
N ARG A 59 11.61 -6.87 4.25
CA ARG A 59 11.30 -8.26 3.85
C ARG A 59 9.79 -8.52 3.86
N VAL A 60 9.12 -8.11 4.93
CA VAL A 60 7.65 -8.21 5.06
C VAL A 60 6.99 -7.49 3.89
N PHE A 61 7.36 -6.23 3.64
CA PHE A 61 6.77 -5.42 2.57
C PHE A 61 6.98 -6.03 1.18
N ARG A 62 8.21 -6.45 0.85
CA ARG A 62 8.52 -7.11 -0.43
C ARG A 62 7.71 -8.38 -0.64
N ALA A 63 7.54 -9.18 0.41
CA ALA A 63 6.75 -10.40 0.30
C ALA A 63 5.25 -10.11 0.09
N MET A 64 4.73 -9.02 0.66
CA MET A 64 3.37 -8.57 0.41
C MET A 64 3.19 -8.06 -1.02
N GLU A 65 4.13 -7.21 -1.52
CA GLU A 65 4.12 -6.72 -2.91
C GLU A 65 4.17 -7.87 -3.92
N ASN A 66 4.97 -8.89 -3.68
CA ASN A 66 5.15 -10.01 -4.61
C ASN A 66 3.94 -10.96 -4.67
N LYS A 67 3.06 -10.95 -3.67
CA LYS A 67 1.94 -11.89 -3.54
C LYS A 67 0.59 -11.38 -4.00
N GLY A 68 0.45 -10.09 -4.24
CA GLY A 68 -0.85 -9.51 -4.50
C GLY A 68 -0.83 -8.19 -5.25
N ASP A 69 -2.03 -7.74 -5.56
CA ASP A 69 -2.27 -6.40 -6.07
C ASP A 69 -2.23 -5.36 -4.94
N THR A 70 -2.28 -4.09 -5.31
CA THR A 70 -2.25 -2.96 -4.37
C THR A 70 -3.42 -3.00 -3.39
N LYS A 71 -4.58 -3.49 -3.83
CA LYS A 71 -5.76 -3.65 -2.99
C LYS A 71 -5.50 -4.65 -1.87
N SER A 72 -4.99 -5.83 -2.21
CA SER A 72 -4.64 -6.88 -1.23
C SER A 72 -3.60 -6.40 -0.22
N LEU A 73 -2.65 -5.58 -0.64
CA LEU A 73 -1.66 -4.96 0.25
C LEU A 73 -2.33 -4.05 1.29
N ILE A 74 -3.19 -3.13 0.83
CA ILE A 74 -3.90 -2.20 1.72
C ILE A 74 -4.86 -2.96 2.64
N ASP A 75 -5.62 -3.93 2.12
CA ASP A 75 -6.58 -4.72 2.89
C ASP A 75 -5.87 -5.49 4.02
N LYS A 76 -4.72 -6.11 3.76
CA LYS A 76 -3.94 -6.81 4.78
C LYS A 76 -3.43 -5.88 5.89
N ILE A 77 -2.92 -4.70 5.51
CA ILE A 77 -2.48 -3.70 6.49
C ILE A 77 -3.67 -3.25 7.33
N GLN A 78 -4.80 -2.94 6.69
CA GLN A 78 -6.03 -2.51 7.34
C GLN A 78 -6.54 -3.57 8.35
N GLU A 79 -6.62 -4.83 7.94
CA GLU A 79 -7.05 -5.94 8.79
C GLU A 79 -6.11 -6.16 9.98
N SER A 80 -4.80 -6.19 9.73
CA SER A 80 -3.81 -6.49 10.77
C SER A 80 -3.75 -5.44 11.86
N PHE A 81 -3.95 -4.17 11.52
CA PHE A 81 -3.94 -3.08 12.49
C PHE A 81 -5.34 -2.63 12.92
N ASN A 82 -6.38 -3.34 12.47
CA ASN A 82 -7.79 -3.01 12.74
C ASN A 82 -8.13 -1.55 12.39
N TRP A 83 -7.61 -1.07 11.26
CA TRP A 83 -7.88 0.28 10.78
C TRP A 83 -9.22 0.38 10.08
N THR A 84 -9.89 1.50 10.24
CA THR A 84 -11.14 1.81 9.53
C THR A 84 -10.85 2.79 8.40
N ILE A 85 -10.84 2.29 7.16
CA ILE A 85 -10.73 3.10 5.96
C ILE A 85 -12.03 2.96 5.18
N GLU A 86 -12.68 4.10 4.89
CA GLU A 86 -13.90 4.10 4.10
C GLU A 86 -13.65 3.55 2.69
N ASP A 87 -14.53 2.67 2.24
CA ASP A 87 -14.41 2.03 0.92
C ASP A 87 -14.37 3.03 -0.24
N ASP A 88 -15.08 4.16 -0.14
CA ASP A 88 -15.03 5.22 -1.16
C ASP A 88 -13.64 5.84 -1.26
N ILE A 89 -13.00 6.13 -0.13
CA ILE A 89 -11.64 6.70 -0.09
C ILE A 89 -10.65 5.68 -0.68
N LYS A 90 -10.72 4.43 -0.21
CA LYS A 90 -9.85 3.35 -0.66
C LYS A 90 -9.98 3.08 -2.17
N ASN A 91 -11.21 2.86 -2.64
CA ASN A 91 -11.44 2.51 -4.04
C ASN A 91 -11.15 3.68 -5.00
N ARG A 92 -11.35 4.92 -4.57
CA ARG A 92 -10.97 6.11 -5.34
C ARG A 92 -9.45 6.19 -5.53
N ALA A 93 -8.67 5.92 -4.52
CA ALA A 93 -7.20 5.86 -4.64
C ALA A 93 -6.75 4.65 -5.47
N LEU A 94 -7.34 3.46 -5.23
CA LEU A 94 -7.05 2.25 -5.99
C LEU A 94 -7.31 2.41 -7.48
N CYS A 95 -8.37 3.12 -7.88
CA CYS A 95 -8.66 3.44 -9.27
C CYS A 95 -7.41 4.01 -9.99
N TYR A 96 -6.70 4.92 -9.37
CA TYR A 96 -5.52 5.55 -9.97
C TYR A 96 -4.22 4.76 -9.75
N LEU A 97 -4.11 4.01 -8.66
CA LEU A 97 -2.95 3.14 -8.43
C LEU A 97 -2.93 1.96 -9.42
N GLU A 98 -4.08 1.34 -9.66
CA GLU A 98 -4.23 0.24 -10.63
C GLU A 98 -4.16 0.72 -12.09
N LEU A 99 -4.41 2.00 -12.36
CA LEU A 99 -4.21 2.58 -13.69
C LEU A 99 -2.77 2.36 -14.21
N ARG A 100 -1.78 2.35 -13.31
CA ARG A 100 -0.39 2.01 -13.67
C ARG A 100 -0.29 0.63 -14.29
N HIS A 101 -1.01 -0.37 -13.77
CA HIS A 101 -1.01 -1.72 -14.31
C HIS A 101 -1.48 -1.73 -15.78
N LEU A 102 -2.58 -1.04 -16.06
CA LEU A 102 -3.08 -0.91 -17.43
C LEU A 102 -2.11 -0.18 -18.36
N LEU A 103 -1.48 0.89 -17.88
CA LEU A 103 -0.52 1.66 -18.69
C LEU A 103 0.71 0.85 -19.06
N ILE A 104 1.20 0.00 -18.16
CA ILE A 104 2.42 -0.80 -18.35
C ILE A 104 2.12 -2.10 -19.10
N HIS A 105 1.11 -2.85 -18.65
CA HIS A 105 0.89 -4.22 -19.12
C HIS A 105 -0.17 -4.32 -20.23
N ASN A 106 -1.13 -3.40 -20.28
CA ASN A 106 -2.20 -3.38 -21.28
C ASN A 106 -2.10 -2.20 -22.26
N LYS A 107 -0.91 -1.61 -22.42
CA LYS A 107 -0.65 -0.50 -23.34
C LYS A 107 -1.59 0.70 -23.16
N GLY A 108 -2.18 0.84 -21.97
CA GLY A 108 -3.13 1.88 -21.61
C GLY A 108 -4.57 1.63 -22.05
N PHE A 109 -4.92 0.42 -22.48
CA PHE A 109 -6.30 0.07 -22.80
C PHE A 109 -7.05 -0.38 -21.55
N ALA A 110 -8.28 0.14 -21.36
CA ALA A 110 -9.14 -0.28 -20.27
C ALA A 110 -9.69 -1.69 -20.54
N ASP A 111 -9.53 -2.58 -19.61
CA ASP A 111 -10.17 -3.88 -19.62
C ASP A 111 -11.49 -3.89 -18.85
N GLU A 112 -12.28 -4.93 -19.06
CA GLU A 112 -13.59 -5.07 -18.43
C GLU A 112 -13.50 -5.12 -16.90
N LYS A 113 -12.49 -5.80 -16.33
CA LYS A 113 -12.27 -5.92 -14.89
C LYS A 113 -12.04 -4.56 -14.24
N TYR A 114 -11.19 -3.74 -14.84
CA TYR A 114 -10.89 -2.40 -14.35
C TYR A 114 -12.13 -1.50 -14.42
N ILE A 115 -12.87 -1.54 -15.51
CA ILE A 115 -14.09 -0.75 -15.70
C ILE A 115 -15.15 -1.13 -14.65
N GLN A 116 -15.41 -2.42 -14.46
CA GLN A 116 -16.36 -2.90 -13.45
C GLN A 116 -15.99 -2.42 -12.04
N ALA A 117 -14.70 -2.42 -11.71
CA ALA A 117 -14.22 -2.02 -10.40
C ALA A 117 -14.22 -0.49 -10.20
N PHE A 118 -13.84 0.29 -11.22
CA PHE A 118 -13.40 1.66 -11.00
C PHE A 118 -14.08 2.73 -11.86
N ASN A 119 -14.98 2.40 -12.80
CA ASN A 119 -15.60 3.39 -13.69
C ASN A 119 -16.26 4.57 -12.94
N ARG A 120 -16.91 4.29 -11.80
CA ARG A 120 -17.56 5.33 -10.96
C ARG A 120 -16.58 6.27 -10.24
N TYR A 121 -15.30 5.90 -10.15
CA TYR A 121 -14.26 6.66 -9.46
C TYR A 121 -13.36 7.41 -10.43
N TYR A 122 -13.40 7.06 -11.72
CA TYR A 122 -12.59 7.74 -12.72
C TYR A 122 -13.21 9.08 -13.13
N THR A 123 -12.37 10.00 -13.62
CA THR A 123 -12.80 11.36 -13.97
C THR A 123 -13.70 11.48 -15.20
N SER A 124 -13.75 10.43 -16.01
CA SER A 124 -14.58 10.34 -17.22
C SER A 124 -15.07 8.91 -17.40
N SER A 125 -16.10 8.72 -18.24
CA SER A 125 -16.57 7.37 -18.58
C SER A 125 -15.47 6.57 -19.28
N LEU A 126 -15.26 5.34 -18.83
CA LEU A 126 -14.34 4.39 -19.45
C LEU A 126 -15.11 3.44 -20.34
N GLU A 127 -14.51 3.07 -21.45
CA GLU A 127 -15.08 2.10 -22.40
C GLU A 127 -14.08 0.95 -22.60
N VAL A 128 -14.61 -0.28 -22.69
CA VAL A 128 -13.80 -1.50 -22.88
C VAL A 128 -12.99 -1.39 -24.17
N ASN A 129 -11.73 -1.78 -24.09
CA ASN A 129 -10.77 -1.73 -25.21
C ASN A 129 -10.54 -0.33 -25.79
N LYS A 130 -10.93 0.73 -25.08
CA LYS A 130 -10.49 2.09 -25.42
C LYS A 130 -9.29 2.49 -24.59
N ARG A 131 -8.42 3.28 -25.24
CA ARG A 131 -7.21 3.79 -24.59
C ARG A 131 -7.56 4.86 -23.57
N ILE A 132 -7.02 4.71 -22.38
CA ILE A 132 -7.18 5.69 -21.31
C ILE A 132 -6.23 6.87 -21.57
N HIS A 133 -6.79 8.08 -21.60
CA HIS A 133 -6.01 9.30 -21.77
C HIS A 133 -5.63 9.88 -20.40
N THR A 134 -4.34 9.93 -20.15
CA THR A 134 -3.79 10.57 -18.94
C THR A 134 -3.70 12.08 -19.14
N THR A 135 -4.74 12.80 -18.76
CA THR A 135 -4.78 14.26 -18.80
C THR A 135 -4.25 14.87 -17.48
N PHE A 136 -4.03 16.18 -17.49
CA PHE A 136 -3.71 16.90 -16.26
C PHE A 136 -4.80 16.74 -15.18
N LEU A 137 -6.07 16.70 -15.58
CA LEU A 137 -7.19 16.45 -14.66
C LEU A 137 -7.09 15.06 -14.02
N VAL A 138 -6.80 14.02 -14.79
CA VAL A 138 -6.58 12.65 -14.28
C VAL A 138 -5.43 12.64 -13.27
N TYR A 139 -4.32 13.31 -13.57
CA TYR A 139 -3.19 13.42 -12.65
C TYR A 139 -3.57 14.12 -11.33
N LYS A 140 -4.28 15.23 -11.39
CA LYS A 140 -4.74 15.98 -10.21
C LYS A 140 -5.71 15.15 -9.37
N SER A 141 -6.65 14.46 -10.01
CA SER A 141 -7.59 13.57 -9.32
C SER A 141 -6.88 12.39 -8.66
N ALA A 142 -5.88 11.81 -9.31
CA ALA A 142 -5.03 10.77 -8.73
C ALA A 142 -4.26 11.27 -7.50
N GLN A 143 -3.63 12.44 -7.63
CA GLN A 143 -2.90 13.07 -6.53
C GLN A 143 -3.82 13.31 -5.32
N PHE A 144 -5.00 13.89 -5.56
CA PHE A 144 -5.97 14.15 -4.50
C PHE A 144 -6.46 12.87 -3.81
N ALA A 145 -6.83 11.84 -4.60
CA ALA A 145 -7.34 10.58 -4.07
C ALA A 145 -6.30 9.84 -3.23
N ILE A 146 -5.06 9.75 -3.72
CA ILE A 146 -3.95 9.10 -3.01
C ILE A 146 -3.61 9.88 -1.74
N HIS A 147 -3.54 11.22 -1.81
CA HIS A 147 -3.28 12.05 -0.64
C HIS A 147 -4.36 11.86 0.43
N LYS A 148 -5.63 11.80 0.04
CA LYS A 148 -6.74 11.57 0.98
C LYS A 148 -6.61 10.20 1.67
N LEU A 149 -6.23 9.15 0.94
CA LEU A 149 -5.96 7.84 1.51
C LEU A 149 -4.80 7.89 2.51
N CYS A 150 -3.67 8.51 2.15
CA CYS A 150 -2.52 8.68 3.06
C CYS A 150 -2.92 9.42 4.33
N ALA A 151 -3.65 10.55 4.22
CA ALA A 151 -4.11 11.31 5.38
C ALA A 151 -5.05 10.51 6.29
N THR A 152 -5.87 9.60 5.71
CA THR A 152 -6.71 8.69 6.50
C THR A 152 -5.84 7.68 7.27
N ILE A 153 -4.83 7.11 6.62
CA ILE A 153 -3.86 6.20 7.25
C ILE A 153 -3.08 6.92 8.36
N ASP A 154 -2.59 8.13 8.10
CA ASP A 154 -1.88 8.95 9.11
C ASP A 154 -2.73 9.21 10.35
N THR A 155 -4.03 9.45 10.16
CA THR A 155 -4.97 9.63 11.26
C THR A 155 -5.06 8.37 12.13
N GLN A 156 -5.12 7.18 11.52
CA GLN A 156 -5.14 5.90 12.23
C GLN A 156 -3.81 5.65 12.95
N LEU A 157 -2.69 5.90 12.28
CA LEU A 157 -1.35 5.78 12.86
C LEU A 157 -1.19 6.69 14.08
N PHE A 158 -1.61 7.95 13.96
CA PHE A 158 -1.54 8.91 15.06
C PHE A 158 -2.33 8.46 16.29
N GLN A 159 -3.52 7.86 16.10
CA GLN A 159 -4.31 7.33 17.23
C GLN A 159 -3.58 6.19 17.95
N ILE A 160 -2.92 5.30 17.22
CA ILE A 160 -2.13 4.21 17.81
C ILE A 160 -0.96 4.77 18.61
N ILE A 161 -0.19 5.70 18.02
CA ILE A 161 0.95 6.34 18.69
C ILE A 161 0.49 7.03 19.97
N LYS A 162 -0.58 7.82 19.91
CA LYS A 162 -1.15 8.52 21.07
C LYS A 162 -1.55 7.57 22.19
N ASN A 163 -2.14 6.42 21.85
CA ASN A 163 -2.59 5.43 22.84
C ASN A 163 -1.43 4.57 23.37
N SER A 164 -0.26 4.58 22.73
CA SER A 164 0.93 3.84 23.14
C SER A 164 1.87 4.67 24.01
N LEU A 165 1.64 5.96 24.12
CA LEU A 165 2.40 6.84 25.02
C LEU A 165 1.85 6.72 26.45
N PRO A 166 2.72 6.60 27.47
CA PRO A 166 2.35 6.47 28.87
C PRO A 166 1.68 7.74 29.43
#